data_c055fcad6e8d83bd9b35493201f3ada8
#
_entry.id   c055fcad6e8d83bd9b35493201f3ada8
#
_cell.length_a   1.000
_cell.length_b   1.000
_cell.length_c   1.000
_cell.angle_alpha   90.00
_cell.angle_beta   90.00
_cell.angle_gamma   90.00
#
_symmetry.space_group_name_H-M   'P 1'
#
loop_
_entity.id
_entity.type
_entity.pdbx_description
1 polymer ?
#
loop_
_entity_poly.entity_id
_entity_poly.type
_entity_poly.pdbx_seq_one_letter_code
_entity_poly.pdbx_strand_id
1 'polypeptide(L)'
;MILKPVTLVLIVIVFTIGLMATFTVKETELPLILRLGKVISPQIIGAELSPGIHFKIPFLDKVVKFDKRIHNLDVPSEHFLTSEKKNLIVDSFIKWRIVDVISYFKTMAGAGNPRFAEQSARQRLGEIIADGLRNEFGKRTINDVVSGERAMIMDRVTNIASERAKEFGIKIIDVRIKRIELPKEVSNSVYRRMEAEREQYAKKLRSQGEAEAVRIQANADRESIEIISRAERDAEKIRGEGDATAAEIYAQTFNQNPKFYALYRSLNAYKTIFNNKSDILLIQPNSDFFNYFNHLESVTAPSKESATKTIKKQSLIPPSDK
;
A
#
# COMPACT_ATOMS: atom_id res chain seq x y z
N MET A 1 47.16 73.47 35.08
CA MET A 1 46.53 72.70 36.23
C MET A 1 47.09 71.30 36.17
N ILE A 2 48.22 71.03 36.86
CA ILE A 2 48.92 69.73 36.80
C ILE A 2 48.13 68.78 37.71
N LEU A 3 47.43 67.79 37.08
CA LEU A 3 46.76 66.72 37.88
C LEU A 3 47.85 66.08 38.75
N LYS A 4 47.61 66.04 40.07
CA LYS A 4 48.51 65.37 41.01
C LYS A 4 48.67 63.90 40.58
N PRO A 5 49.86 63.31 40.63
CA PRO A 5 50.10 61.94 40.14
C PRO A 5 49.15 60.88 40.75
N VAL A 6 48.64 61.12 41.94
CA VAL A 6 47.69 60.29 42.63
C VAL A 6 46.30 60.26 41.94
N THR A 7 45.85 61.43 41.39
CA THR A 7 44.55 61.49 40.67
C THR A 7 44.65 60.78 39.31
N LEU A 8 45.82 60.84 38.66
CA LEU A 8 46.05 60.12 37.41
C LEU A 8 46.03 58.61 37.63
N VAL A 9 46.68 58.12 38.69
CA VAL A 9 46.67 56.71 39.08
C VAL A 9 45.23 56.24 39.39
N LEU A 10 44.47 57.05 40.12
CA LEU A 10 43.09 56.73 40.45
C LEU A 10 42.19 56.65 39.24
N ILE A 11 42.34 57.54 38.25
CA ILE A 11 41.62 57.50 36.96
C ILE A 11 41.97 56.22 36.20
N VAL A 12 43.24 55.84 36.14
CA VAL A 12 43.67 54.61 35.47
C VAL A 12 43.09 53.37 36.16
N ILE A 13 43.04 53.33 37.48
CA ILE A 13 42.42 52.22 38.23
C ILE A 13 40.93 52.13 37.97
N VAL A 14 40.21 53.25 38.00
CA VAL A 14 38.75 53.27 37.69
C VAL A 14 38.51 52.86 36.23
N PHE A 15 39.34 53.32 35.31
CA PHE A 15 39.22 52.94 33.90
C PHE A 15 39.50 51.46 33.66
N THR A 16 40.53 50.89 34.30
CA THR A 16 40.82 49.45 34.24
C THR A 16 39.72 48.59 34.86
N ILE A 17 39.15 49.01 35.98
CA ILE A 17 38.00 48.36 36.62
C ILE A 17 36.77 48.44 35.70
N GLY A 18 36.53 49.58 35.04
CA GLY A 18 35.44 49.75 34.05
C GLY A 18 35.60 48.82 32.84
N LEU A 19 36.79 48.65 32.32
CA LEU A 19 37.06 47.69 31.26
C LEU A 19 36.86 46.23 31.69
N MET A 20 37.24 45.89 32.91
CA MET A 20 37.00 44.54 33.48
C MET A 20 35.55 44.27 33.82
N ALA A 21 34.71 45.32 33.97
CA ALA A 21 33.28 45.19 34.26
C ALA A 21 32.44 44.89 33.03
N THR A 22 32.96 45.00 31.80
CA THR A 22 32.23 44.75 30.59
C THR A 22 32.50 43.35 30.04
N PHE A 23 31.48 42.72 29.47
CA PHE A 23 31.63 41.50 28.68
C PHE A 23 30.65 41.50 27.49
N THR A 24 31.02 40.84 26.39
CA THR A 24 30.23 40.77 25.17
C THR A 24 29.60 39.41 25.07
N VAL A 25 28.30 39.34 24.71
CA VAL A 25 27.54 38.12 24.41
C VAL A 25 27.25 38.07 22.95
N LYS A 26 27.65 36.99 22.31
CA LYS A 26 27.31 36.71 20.89
C LYS A 26 25.91 36.06 20.81
N GLU A 27 25.23 36.21 19.68
CA GLU A 27 23.91 35.60 19.46
C GLU A 27 23.92 34.07 19.59
N THR A 28 25.07 33.46 19.35
CA THR A 28 25.28 32.00 19.45
C THR A 28 25.56 31.53 20.90
N GLU A 29 25.71 32.44 21.83
CA GLU A 29 26.12 32.16 23.22
C GLU A 29 24.94 32.35 24.17
N LEU A 30 24.82 31.44 25.12
CA LEU A 30 23.93 31.57 26.31
C LEU A 30 24.80 31.90 27.54
N PRO A 31 24.81 33.15 28.02
CA PRO A 31 25.62 33.53 29.15
C PRO A 31 24.89 33.16 30.47
N LEU A 32 25.67 32.70 31.43
CA LEU A 32 25.26 32.45 32.78
C LEU A 32 26.18 33.20 33.74
N ILE A 33 25.61 34.03 34.63
CA ILE A 33 26.38 34.79 35.61
C ILE A 33 26.36 34.04 36.94
N LEU A 34 27.54 33.75 37.45
CA LEU A 34 27.75 33.10 38.72
C LEU A 34 28.34 34.12 39.69
N ARG A 35 27.70 34.44 40.82
CA ARG A 35 28.24 35.24 41.87
C ARG A 35 28.62 34.34 43.04
N LEU A 36 29.93 34.32 43.35
CA LEU A 36 30.45 33.45 44.41
C LEU A 36 29.95 31.98 44.30
N GLY A 37 29.84 31.47 43.04
CA GLY A 37 29.32 30.11 42.82
C GLY A 37 27.81 29.96 42.74
N LYS A 38 27.03 30.97 43.15
CA LYS A 38 25.56 30.94 43.06
C LYS A 38 25.10 31.49 41.72
N VAL A 39 24.21 30.79 41.08
CA VAL A 39 23.58 31.25 39.83
C VAL A 39 22.75 32.48 40.15
N ILE A 40 23.09 33.61 39.56
CA ILE A 40 22.23 34.77 39.49
C ILE A 40 21.42 34.65 38.23
N SER A 41 20.14 34.32 38.40
CA SER A 41 19.24 34.23 37.26
C SER A 41 19.00 35.60 36.64
N PRO A 42 19.29 35.81 35.40
CA PRO A 42 18.88 37.04 34.69
C PRO A 42 17.37 37.13 34.56
N GLN A 43 16.63 36.09 34.90
CA GLN A 43 15.15 36.04 34.92
C GLN A 43 14.52 36.96 35.98
N ILE A 44 15.30 37.50 36.94
CA ILE A 44 14.79 38.55 37.85
C ILE A 44 14.47 39.85 37.09
N ILE A 45 14.96 39.99 35.85
CA ILE A 45 14.74 41.15 34.98
C ILE A 45 13.90 40.77 33.72
N GLY A 46 13.39 39.56 33.63
CA GLY A 46 12.42 39.19 32.56
C GLY A 46 12.96 39.05 31.16
N ALA A 47 14.26 39.02 30.92
CA ALA A 47 14.85 38.87 29.60
C ALA A 47 16.03 37.88 29.60
N GLU A 48 16.04 36.91 28.67
CA GLU A 48 17.31 36.29 28.23
C GLU A 48 18.27 37.43 27.96
N LEU A 49 19.51 37.36 28.48
CA LEU A 49 20.52 38.37 28.09
C LEU A 49 20.63 38.44 26.60
N SER A 50 20.14 39.52 26.02
CA SER A 50 20.21 39.76 24.58
C SER A 50 21.66 39.83 24.12
N PRO A 51 21.96 39.48 22.85
CA PRO A 51 23.28 39.69 22.29
C PRO A 51 23.71 41.17 22.44
N GLY A 52 24.94 41.39 22.84
CA GLY A 52 25.46 42.74 23.04
C GLY A 52 26.46 42.86 24.18
N ILE A 53 26.69 44.10 24.65
CA ILE A 53 27.63 44.43 25.74
C ILE A 53 26.84 44.49 27.02
N HIS A 54 27.31 43.75 28.01
CA HIS A 54 26.73 43.67 29.36
C HIS A 54 27.75 43.99 30.42
N PHE A 55 27.26 44.37 31.59
CA PHE A 55 28.11 44.69 32.75
C PHE A 55 28.09 43.55 33.77
N LYS A 56 29.23 43.27 34.36
CA LYS A 56 29.43 42.35 35.47
C LYS A 56 30.20 43.03 36.58
N ILE A 57 30.03 42.61 37.81
CA ILE A 57 30.84 43.09 38.91
C ILE A 57 32.18 42.35 38.85
N PRO A 58 33.31 43.08 38.58
CA PRO A 58 34.59 42.45 38.55
C PRO A 58 34.93 41.80 39.90
N PHE A 59 35.65 40.69 39.89
CA PHE A 59 36.06 39.86 41.04
C PHE A 59 34.90 39.04 41.69
N LEU A 60 33.65 39.50 41.68
CA LEU A 60 32.52 38.74 42.27
C LEU A 60 31.81 37.89 41.26
N ASP A 61 31.63 38.39 40.04
CA ASP A 61 30.82 37.73 38.99
C ASP A 61 31.70 36.97 38.01
N LYS A 62 31.46 35.67 37.88
CA LYS A 62 32.05 34.81 36.83
C LYS A 62 31.02 34.57 35.77
N VAL A 63 31.33 34.94 34.49
CA VAL A 63 30.45 34.66 33.36
C VAL A 63 30.88 33.35 32.71
N VAL A 64 29.94 32.42 32.60
CA VAL A 64 30.10 31.14 31.90
C VAL A 64 29.22 31.20 30.66
N LYS A 65 29.79 30.88 29.50
CA LYS A 65 29.12 30.96 28.24
C LYS A 65 28.92 29.54 27.66
N PHE A 66 27.72 29.24 27.27
CA PHE A 66 27.34 27.97 26.60
C PHE A 66 26.96 28.22 25.15
N ASP A 67 27.17 27.27 24.28
CA ASP A 67 26.80 27.36 22.89
C ASP A 67 25.31 27.04 22.68
N LYS A 68 24.55 27.96 22.05
CA LYS A 68 23.11 27.85 21.76
C LYS A 68 22.83 27.04 20.48
N ARG A 69 23.88 26.82 19.66
CA ARG A 69 23.73 26.14 18.37
C ARG A 69 23.32 24.67 18.54
N ILE A 70 22.96 24.06 17.42
CA ILE A 70 22.65 22.65 17.39
C ILE A 70 23.95 21.85 17.49
N HIS A 71 24.02 20.99 18.49
CA HIS A 71 25.11 20.06 18.70
C HIS A 71 24.77 18.70 18.10
N ASN A 72 25.77 18.05 17.50
CA ASN A 72 25.68 16.65 17.10
C ASN A 72 26.36 15.77 18.15
N LEU A 73 25.70 14.70 18.51
CA LEU A 73 26.28 13.65 19.34
C LEU A 73 26.19 12.34 18.57
N ASP A 74 27.34 11.77 18.28
CA ASP A 74 27.45 10.41 17.79
C ASP A 74 27.45 9.46 19.00
N VAL A 75 26.45 8.59 19.07
CA VAL A 75 26.36 7.56 20.09
C VAL A 75 27.16 6.37 19.63
N PRO A 76 28.05 5.82 20.47
CA PRO A 76 28.79 4.62 20.15
C PRO A 76 27.87 3.46 19.77
N SER A 77 28.36 2.55 18.95
CA SER A 77 27.63 1.33 18.56
C SER A 77 27.28 0.51 19.81
N GLU A 78 26.00 0.25 19.99
CA GLU A 78 25.50 -0.58 21.09
C GLU A 78 24.75 -1.82 20.56
N HIS A 79 24.71 -2.83 21.41
CA HIS A 79 23.98 -4.06 21.16
C HIS A 79 22.57 -3.99 21.71
N PHE A 80 21.58 -4.21 20.85
CA PHE A 80 20.17 -4.22 21.21
C PHE A 80 19.54 -5.56 20.90
N LEU A 81 18.72 -6.06 21.82
CA LEU A 81 18.00 -7.32 21.67
C LEU A 81 16.61 -7.06 21.12
N THR A 82 16.23 -7.77 20.06
CA THR A 82 14.88 -7.73 19.50
C THR A 82 13.92 -8.65 20.24
N SER A 83 12.60 -8.55 19.94
CA SER A 83 11.58 -9.47 20.47
C SER A 83 11.89 -10.95 20.16
N GLU A 84 12.59 -11.20 19.05
CA GLU A 84 13.04 -12.53 18.64
C GLU A 84 14.33 -13.01 19.35
N LYS A 85 14.80 -12.28 20.37
CA LYS A 85 16.04 -12.56 21.10
C LYS A 85 17.30 -12.57 20.22
N LYS A 86 17.31 -11.75 19.18
CA LYS A 86 18.46 -11.58 18.29
C LYS A 86 19.13 -10.24 18.53
N ASN A 87 20.46 -10.25 18.56
CA ASN A 87 21.26 -9.06 18.76
C ASN A 87 21.37 -8.24 17.46
N LEU A 88 21.16 -6.93 17.60
CA LEU A 88 21.44 -5.93 16.58
C LEU A 88 22.54 -5.00 17.06
N ILE A 89 23.44 -4.62 16.20
CA ILE A 89 24.44 -3.56 16.45
C ILE A 89 23.90 -2.30 15.77
N VAL A 90 23.68 -1.25 16.55
CA VAL A 90 23.06 -0.04 16.06
C VAL A 90 23.93 1.17 16.36
N ASP A 91 24.21 1.95 15.32
CA ASP A 91 24.86 3.24 15.39
C ASP A 91 23.80 4.32 15.27
N SER A 92 23.81 5.30 16.18
CA SER A 92 22.87 6.41 16.16
C SER A 92 23.55 7.75 16.36
N PHE A 93 22.88 8.82 15.94
CA PHE A 93 23.28 10.17 16.25
C PHE A 93 22.08 11.01 16.69
N ILE A 94 22.38 12.03 17.48
CA ILE A 94 21.41 12.90 18.10
C ILE A 94 21.73 14.33 17.72
N LYS A 95 20.73 15.11 17.33
CA LYS A 95 20.81 16.58 17.24
C LYS A 95 20.09 17.18 18.42
N TRP A 96 20.81 17.98 19.17
CA TRP A 96 20.28 18.59 20.39
C TRP A 96 20.76 20.03 20.56
N ARG A 97 20.07 20.80 21.37
CA ARG A 97 20.49 22.16 21.75
C ARG A 97 20.09 22.47 23.19
N ILE A 98 20.79 23.42 23.79
CA ILE A 98 20.48 23.94 25.08
C ILE A 98 19.35 24.97 24.93
N VAL A 99 18.28 24.83 25.75
CA VAL A 99 17.14 25.75 25.77
C VAL A 99 17.08 26.46 27.14
N ASP A 100 17.24 25.74 28.23
CA ASP A 100 17.33 26.30 29.57
C ASP A 100 18.74 26.12 30.13
N VAL A 101 19.50 27.20 30.12
CA VAL A 101 20.90 27.19 30.55
C VAL A 101 21.00 26.99 32.07
N ILE A 102 19.98 27.38 32.82
CA ILE A 102 20.01 27.28 34.30
C ILE A 102 19.85 25.82 34.74
N SER A 103 18.85 25.15 34.21
CA SER A 103 18.63 23.72 34.43
C SER A 103 19.80 22.89 33.91
N TYR A 104 20.32 23.23 32.72
CA TYR A 104 21.50 22.60 32.14
C TYR A 104 22.73 22.74 33.05
N PHE A 105 23.02 23.94 33.53
CA PHE A 105 24.14 24.18 34.43
C PHE A 105 24.00 23.43 35.75
N LYS A 106 22.83 23.47 36.39
CA LYS A 106 22.58 22.82 37.68
C LYS A 106 22.74 21.30 37.61
N THR A 107 22.33 20.69 36.49
CA THR A 107 22.31 19.23 36.33
C THR A 107 23.61 18.69 35.72
N MET A 108 24.25 19.43 34.82
CA MET A 108 25.38 18.94 34.02
C MET A 108 26.74 19.54 34.41
N ALA A 109 26.78 20.75 34.98
CA ALA A 109 28.04 21.48 35.16
C ALA A 109 28.58 21.38 36.60
N GLY A 110 28.67 20.22 37.19
CA GLY A 110 29.04 19.95 38.59
C GLY A 110 30.21 20.76 39.19
N ALA A 111 31.12 21.34 38.40
CA ALA A 111 32.22 22.18 38.87
C ALA A 111 32.29 23.56 38.19
N GLY A 112 31.22 24.01 37.51
CA GLY A 112 31.19 25.32 36.85
C GLY A 112 32.07 25.42 35.57
N ASN A 113 32.46 24.30 34.99
CA ASN A 113 33.24 24.27 33.76
C ASN A 113 32.33 23.84 32.58
N PRO A 114 32.19 24.70 31.52
CA PRO A 114 31.35 24.41 30.36
C PRO A 114 31.71 23.11 29.65
N ARG A 115 33.00 22.77 29.56
CA ARG A 115 33.45 21.52 28.90
C ARG A 115 32.99 20.28 29.64
N PHE A 116 32.99 20.33 30.99
CA PHE A 116 32.47 19.22 31.80
C PHE A 116 30.96 19.05 31.64
N ALA A 117 30.24 20.15 31.55
CA ALA A 117 28.81 20.12 31.29
C ALA A 117 28.45 19.47 29.95
N GLU A 118 29.20 19.80 28.91
CA GLU A 118 28.98 19.19 27.60
C GLU A 118 29.27 17.68 27.60
N GLN A 119 30.37 17.26 28.24
CA GLN A 119 30.71 15.85 28.35
C GLN A 119 29.66 15.06 29.15
N SER A 120 29.21 15.61 30.26
CA SER A 120 28.14 15.00 31.08
C SER A 120 26.81 14.91 30.28
N ALA A 121 26.47 15.96 29.53
CA ALA A 121 25.30 15.98 28.69
C ALA A 121 25.39 14.92 27.56
N ARG A 122 26.54 14.78 26.91
CA ARG A 122 26.76 13.75 25.89
C ARG A 122 26.57 12.34 26.44
N GLN A 123 27.14 12.08 27.60
CA GLN A 123 26.98 10.77 28.26
C GLN A 123 25.51 10.53 28.62
N ARG A 124 24.86 11.48 29.26
CA ARG A 124 23.46 11.33 29.77
C ARG A 124 22.48 11.19 28.59
N LEU A 125 22.66 11.96 27.53
CA LEU A 125 21.86 11.83 26.31
C LEU A 125 22.06 10.47 25.63
N GLY A 126 23.29 9.97 25.58
CA GLY A 126 23.60 8.63 25.10
C GLY A 126 22.81 7.55 25.87
N GLU A 127 22.86 7.61 27.20
CA GLU A 127 22.12 6.67 28.07
C GLU A 127 20.59 6.73 27.83
N ILE A 128 20.02 7.95 27.74
CA ILE A 128 18.58 8.14 27.49
C ILE A 128 18.16 7.55 26.15
N ILE A 129 18.96 7.76 25.10
CA ILE A 129 18.67 7.22 23.77
C ILE A 129 18.85 5.70 23.73
N ALA A 130 19.92 5.18 24.34
CA ALA A 130 20.13 3.74 24.42
C ALA A 130 18.95 3.04 25.12
N ASP A 131 18.44 3.60 26.21
CA ASP A 131 17.25 3.08 26.88
C ASP A 131 16.00 3.16 26.01
N GLY A 132 15.80 4.29 25.33
CA GLY A 132 14.69 4.46 24.40
C GLY A 132 14.72 3.44 23.25
N LEU A 133 15.88 3.25 22.63
CA LEU A 133 16.10 2.27 21.56
C LEU A 133 15.91 0.83 22.08
N ARG A 134 16.45 0.52 23.27
CA ARG A 134 16.30 -0.81 23.88
C ARG A 134 14.83 -1.16 24.13
N ASN A 135 14.05 -0.22 24.62
CA ASN A 135 12.62 -0.42 24.81
C ASN A 135 11.83 -0.61 23.51
N GLU A 136 12.17 0.15 22.47
CA GLU A 136 11.46 0.06 21.20
C GLU A 136 11.88 -1.19 20.39
N PHE A 137 13.16 -1.54 20.38
CA PHE A 137 13.64 -2.74 19.67
C PHE A 137 13.20 -4.03 20.35
N GLY A 138 13.15 -4.05 21.69
CA GLY A 138 12.69 -5.20 22.44
C GLY A 138 11.25 -5.64 22.14
N LYS A 139 10.43 -4.74 21.60
CA LYS A 139 9.02 -5.00 21.25
C LYS A 139 8.84 -5.40 19.78
N ARG A 140 9.88 -5.36 18.95
CA ARG A 140 9.79 -5.46 17.49
C ARG A 140 10.66 -6.57 16.93
N THR A 141 10.29 -7.05 15.74
CA THR A 141 11.08 -8.02 15.00
C THR A 141 12.22 -7.33 14.24
N ILE A 142 13.22 -8.09 13.80
CA ILE A 142 14.29 -7.55 12.96
C ILE A 142 13.72 -6.91 11.68
N ASN A 143 12.72 -7.55 11.08
CA ASN A 143 12.13 -7.09 9.83
C ASN A 143 11.47 -5.70 10.00
N ASP A 144 10.77 -5.48 11.10
CA ASP A 144 10.13 -4.20 11.41
C ASP A 144 11.17 -3.08 11.60
N VAL A 145 12.27 -3.41 12.27
CA VAL A 145 13.36 -2.46 12.55
C VAL A 145 14.13 -2.10 11.28
N VAL A 146 14.37 -3.07 10.39
CA VAL A 146 15.20 -2.88 9.19
C VAL A 146 14.42 -2.29 8.02
N SER A 147 13.20 -2.75 7.78
CA SER A 147 12.50 -2.50 6.51
C SER A 147 11.19 -1.71 6.57
N GLY A 148 10.51 -1.66 7.71
CA GLY A 148 9.13 -1.15 7.71
C GLY A 148 8.87 0.11 8.54
N GLU A 149 9.26 0.10 9.81
CA GLU A 149 8.78 1.06 10.79
C GLU A 149 9.86 2.00 11.35
N ARG A 150 11.00 2.08 10.68
CA ARG A 150 12.16 2.84 11.14
C ARG A 150 11.83 4.30 11.47
N ALA A 151 11.04 4.97 10.64
CA ALA A 151 10.64 6.36 10.87
C ALA A 151 9.79 6.50 12.14
N MET A 152 8.82 5.61 12.32
CA MET A 152 7.94 5.61 13.49
C MET A 152 8.70 5.32 14.80
N ILE A 153 9.69 4.40 14.73
CA ILE A 153 10.56 4.10 15.87
C ILE A 153 11.35 5.36 16.25
N MET A 154 11.92 6.05 15.27
CA MET A 154 12.72 7.26 15.53
C MET A 154 11.88 8.38 16.11
N ASP A 155 10.68 8.59 15.61
CA ASP A 155 9.77 9.60 16.16
C ASP A 155 9.37 9.29 17.60
N ARG A 156 9.10 8.03 17.93
CA ARG A 156 8.80 7.62 19.31
C ARG A 156 9.99 7.80 20.25
N VAL A 157 11.17 7.35 19.82
CA VAL A 157 12.40 7.51 20.62
C VAL A 157 12.72 8.99 20.81
N THR A 158 12.58 9.81 19.76
CA THR A 158 12.78 11.26 19.83
C THR A 158 11.83 11.90 20.85
N ASN A 159 10.57 11.54 20.84
CA ASN A 159 9.57 12.08 21.77
C ASN A 159 9.87 11.68 23.22
N ILE A 160 10.11 10.39 23.47
CA ILE A 160 10.44 9.89 24.83
C ILE A 160 11.73 10.54 25.35
N ALA A 161 12.75 10.59 24.50
CA ALA A 161 14.02 11.20 24.87
C ALA A 161 13.90 12.71 25.08
N SER A 162 13.10 13.41 24.26
CA SER A 162 12.85 14.84 24.40
C SER A 162 12.18 15.18 25.73
N GLU A 163 11.20 14.38 26.17
CA GLU A 163 10.55 14.58 27.47
C GLU A 163 11.55 14.42 28.62
N ARG A 164 12.37 13.38 28.60
CA ARG A 164 13.41 13.17 29.63
C ARG A 164 14.50 14.25 29.60
N ALA A 165 14.88 14.69 28.40
CA ALA A 165 15.93 15.70 28.21
C ALA A 165 15.49 17.11 28.68
N LYS A 166 14.19 17.41 28.77
CA LYS A 166 13.67 18.69 29.29
C LYS A 166 14.11 18.96 30.72
N GLU A 167 14.17 17.93 31.55
CA GLU A 167 14.61 18.08 32.97
C GLU A 167 16.02 18.62 33.09
N PHE A 168 16.82 18.39 32.03
CA PHE A 168 18.22 18.83 31.92
C PHE A 168 18.39 20.16 31.18
N GLY A 169 17.28 20.84 30.83
CA GLY A 169 17.32 22.06 30.01
C GLY A 169 17.74 21.84 28.57
N ILE A 170 17.68 20.61 28.08
CA ILE A 170 18.07 20.21 26.71
C ILE A 170 16.84 19.92 25.90
N LYS A 171 16.84 20.39 24.65
CA LYS A 171 15.84 20.01 23.63
C LYS A 171 16.50 19.11 22.60
N ILE A 172 16.00 17.89 22.48
CA ILE A 172 16.36 16.99 21.38
C ILE A 172 15.55 17.43 20.16
N ILE A 173 16.25 17.62 19.03
CA ILE A 173 15.66 18.05 17.76
C ILE A 173 15.36 16.85 16.91
N ASP A 174 16.30 15.90 16.83
CA ASP A 174 16.20 14.73 15.96
C ASP A 174 17.08 13.60 16.49
N VAL A 175 16.58 12.39 16.38
CA VAL A 175 17.34 11.16 16.66
C VAL A 175 17.29 10.29 15.40
N ARG A 176 18.46 9.87 14.92
CA ARG A 176 18.55 9.03 13.73
C ARG A 176 19.48 7.87 13.93
N ILE A 177 19.08 6.73 13.38
CA ILE A 177 19.95 5.58 13.24
C ILE A 177 20.82 5.79 12.00
N LYS A 178 22.14 5.67 12.15
CA LYS A 178 23.08 5.68 11.04
C LYS A 178 23.11 4.34 10.33
N ARG A 179 23.25 3.27 11.11
CA ARG A 179 23.47 1.92 10.62
C ARG A 179 22.90 0.90 11.60
N ILE A 180 22.37 -0.18 11.04
CA ILE A 180 21.94 -1.37 11.78
C ILE A 180 22.69 -2.54 11.17
N GLU A 181 23.45 -3.23 11.98
CA GLU A 181 24.20 -4.41 11.57
C GLU A 181 23.76 -5.63 12.38
N LEU A 182 23.73 -6.76 11.71
CA LEU A 182 23.57 -8.05 12.38
C LEU A 182 24.96 -8.61 12.70
N PRO A 183 25.15 -9.22 13.88
CA PRO A 183 26.35 -9.97 14.15
C PRO A 183 26.61 -11.00 13.05
N LYS A 184 27.87 -11.16 12.65
CA LYS A 184 28.28 -12.00 11.51
C LYS A 184 27.81 -13.46 11.66
N GLU A 185 27.70 -13.95 12.89
CA GLU A 185 27.32 -15.33 13.21
C GLU A 185 25.87 -15.64 12.81
N VAL A 186 24.98 -14.66 12.86
CA VAL A 186 23.54 -14.85 12.59
C VAL A 186 23.10 -14.23 11.26
N SER A 187 23.93 -13.39 10.67
CA SER A 187 23.61 -12.64 9.45
C SER A 187 23.14 -13.53 8.31
N ASN A 188 23.93 -14.57 7.98
CA ASN A 188 23.62 -15.47 6.85
C ASN A 188 22.30 -16.24 7.05
N SER A 189 22.00 -16.67 8.28
CA SER A 189 20.77 -17.42 8.56
C SER A 189 19.53 -16.53 8.47
N VAL A 190 19.65 -15.27 8.90
CA VAL A 190 18.56 -14.27 8.82
C VAL A 190 18.30 -13.88 7.37
N TYR A 191 19.35 -13.61 6.58
CA TYR A 191 19.18 -13.27 5.17
C TYR A 191 18.53 -14.39 4.38
N ARG A 192 18.97 -15.67 4.55
CA ARG A 192 18.33 -16.81 3.91
C ARG A 192 16.86 -16.96 4.29
N ARG A 193 16.54 -16.72 5.57
CA ARG A 193 15.15 -16.77 6.02
C ARG A 193 14.30 -15.64 5.38
N MET A 194 14.83 -14.41 5.36
CA MET A 194 14.14 -13.29 4.72
C MET A 194 13.94 -13.53 3.22
N GLU A 195 14.93 -14.09 2.54
CA GLU A 195 14.84 -14.48 1.13
C GLU A 195 13.73 -15.51 0.92
N ALA A 196 13.72 -16.59 1.72
CA ALA A 196 12.70 -17.64 1.66
C ALA A 196 11.28 -17.08 1.95
N GLU A 197 11.14 -16.20 2.93
CA GLU A 197 9.86 -15.56 3.24
C GLU A 197 9.37 -14.67 2.08
N ARG A 198 10.28 -13.93 1.44
CA ARG A 198 9.95 -13.11 0.25
C ARG A 198 9.58 -13.97 -0.95
N GLU A 199 10.29 -15.06 -1.18
CA GLU A 199 9.98 -16.01 -2.24
C GLU A 199 8.61 -16.68 -2.02
N GLN A 200 8.34 -17.11 -0.78
CA GLN A 200 7.04 -17.66 -0.41
C GLN A 200 5.89 -16.66 -0.63
N TYR A 201 6.10 -15.42 -0.24
CA TYR A 201 5.10 -14.36 -0.46
C TYR A 201 4.86 -14.10 -1.95
N ALA A 202 5.93 -14.02 -2.74
CA ALA A 202 5.84 -13.86 -4.19
C ALA A 202 5.12 -15.05 -4.86
N LYS A 203 5.43 -16.28 -4.43
CA LYS A 203 4.76 -17.50 -4.91
C LYS A 203 3.26 -17.49 -4.57
N LYS A 204 2.92 -17.08 -3.34
CA LYS A 204 1.52 -16.93 -2.92
C LYS A 204 0.76 -15.93 -3.81
N LEU A 205 1.33 -14.76 -4.07
CA LEU A 205 0.69 -13.75 -4.92
C LEU A 205 0.52 -14.22 -6.36
N ARG A 206 1.55 -14.91 -6.93
CA ARG A 206 1.44 -15.49 -8.28
C ARG A 206 0.33 -16.53 -8.34
N SER A 207 0.30 -17.47 -7.39
CA SER A 207 -0.74 -18.50 -7.35
C SER A 207 -2.15 -17.92 -7.17
N GLN A 208 -2.30 -16.86 -6.38
CA GLN A 208 -3.57 -16.14 -6.28
C GLN A 208 -3.96 -15.46 -7.59
N GLY A 209 -2.98 -14.84 -8.27
CA GLY A 209 -3.20 -14.23 -9.58
C GLY A 209 -3.59 -15.24 -10.65
N GLU A 210 -2.94 -16.40 -10.69
CA GLU A 210 -3.27 -17.50 -11.60
C GLU A 210 -4.68 -18.05 -11.33
N ALA A 211 -5.03 -18.29 -10.07
CA ALA A 211 -6.36 -18.75 -9.69
C ALA A 211 -7.45 -17.74 -10.09
N GLU A 212 -7.19 -16.44 -9.90
CA GLU A 212 -8.12 -15.39 -10.30
C GLU A 212 -8.26 -15.29 -11.82
N ALA A 213 -7.15 -15.41 -12.57
CA ALA A 213 -7.17 -15.42 -14.03
C ALA A 213 -8.01 -16.59 -14.57
N VAL A 214 -7.82 -17.81 -14.04
CA VAL A 214 -8.63 -18.98 -14.40
C VAL A 214 -10.10 -18.76 -14.07
N ARG A 215 -10.41 -18.15 -12.93
CA ARG A 215 -11.78 -17.85 -12.53
C ARG A 215 -12.46 -16.87 -13.49
N ILE A 216 -11.75 -15.80 -13.86
CA ILE A 216 -12.26 -14.80 -14.80
C ILE A 216 -12.48 -15.43 -16.18
N GLN A 217 -11.52 -16.23 -16.66
CA GLN A 217 -11.63 -16.93 -17.94
C GLN A 217 -12.82 -17.89 -17.96
N ALA A 218 -12.96 -18.74 -16.92
CA ALA A 218 -14.08 -19.69 -16.82
C ALA A 218 -15.45 -19.00 -16.76
N ASN A 219 -15.53 -17.84 -16.10
CA ASN A 219 -16.78 -17.05 -16.08
C ASN A 219 -17.09 -16.46 -17.44
N ALA A 220 -16.10 -15.93 -18.15
CA ALA A 220 -16.27 -15.38 -19.50
C ALA A 220 -16.67 -16.48 -20.51
N ASP A 221 -16.02 -17.65 -20.45
CA ASP A 221 -16.37 -18.80 -21.29
C ASP A 221 -17.79 -19.27 -21.02
N ARG A 222 -18.21 -19.35 -19.76
CA ARG A 222 -19.58 -19.69 -19.39
C ARG A 222 -20.59 -18.68 -19.94
N GLU A 223 -20.32 -17.39 -19.78
CA GLU A 223 -21.19 -16.32 -20.27
C GLU A 223 -21.28 -16.36 -21.81
N SER A 224 -20.16 -16.59 -22.49
CA SER A 224 -20.12 -16.76 -23.94
C SER A 224 -20.99 -17.94 -24.40
N ILE A 225 -20.84 -19.11 -23.77
CA ILE A 225 -21.66 -20.29 -24.08
C ILE A 225 -23.13 -20.00 -23.84
N GLU A 226 -23.48 -19.34 -22.74
CA GLU A 226 -24.87 -19.01 -22.40
C GLU A 226 -25.48 -18.05 -23.45
N ILE A 227 -24.74 -17.04 -23.88
CA ILE A 227 -25.19 -16.10 -24.93
C ILE A 227 -25.40 -16.83 -26.24
N ILE A 228 -24.44 -17.66 -26.67
CA ILE A 228 -24.54 -18.43 -27.92
C ILE A 228 -25.75 -19.38 -27.85
N SER A 229 -25.90 -20.14 -26.76
CA SER A 229 -27.01 -21.08 -26.61
C SER A 229 -28.38 -20.41 -26.55
N ARG A 230 -28.45 -19.20 -25.98
CA ARG A 230 -29.69 -18.39 -26.06
C ARG A 230 -29.99 -17.94 -27.47
N ALA A 231 -28.96 -17.42 -28.19
CA ALA A 231 -29.12 -16.98 -29.56
C ALA A 231 -29.53 -18.13 -30.50
N GLU A 232 -28.92 -19.30 -30.35
CA GLU A 232 -29.30 -20.50 -31.11
C GLU A 232 -30.74 -20.92 -30.84
N ARG A 233 -31.16 -20.99 -29.57
CA ARG A 233 -32.53 -21.29 -29.17
C ARG A 233 -33.52 -20.30 -29.78
N ASP A 234 -33.22 -19.00 -29.68
CA ASP A 234 -34.09 -17.96 -30.20
C ASP A 234 -34.17 -18.01 -31.72
N ALA A 235 -33.02 -18.32 -32.39
CA ALA A 235 -32.98 -18.56 -33.84
C ALA A 235 -33.81 -19.77 -34.29
N GLU A 236 -33.70 -20.91 -33.56
CA GLU A 236 -34.52 -22.09 -33.84
C GLU A 236 -36.00 -21.84 -33.57
N LYS A 237 -36.33 -21.09 -32.53
CA LYS A 237 -37.72 -20.69 -32.25
C LYS A 237 -38.32 -19.85 -33.38
N ILE A 238 -37.56 -18.80 -33.82
CA ILE A 238 -37.99 -17.94 -34.96
C ILE A 238 -38.13 -18.76 -36.21
N ARG A 239 -37.17 -19.67 -36.49
CA ARG A 239 -37.24 -20.60 -37.64
C ARG A 239 -38.46 -21.50 -37.58
N GLY A 240 -38.71 -22.11 -36.40
CA GLY A 240 -39.86 -22.93 -36.17
C GLY A 240 -41.21 -22.19 -36.31
N GLU A 241 -41.31 -20.98 -35.79
CA GLU A 241 -42.47 -20.12 -35.98
C GLU A 241 -42.66 -19.72 -37.45
N GLY A 242 -41.55 -19.42 -38.16
CA GLY A 242 -41.57 -19.17 -39.60
C GLY A 242 -42.07 -20.38 -40.43
N ASP A 243 -41.53 -21.56 -40.10
CA ASP A 243 -41.93 -22.82 -40.78
C ASP A 243 -43.37 -23.16 -40.47
N ALA A 244 -43.84 -22.97 -39.22
CA ALA A 244 -45.24 -23.17 -38.84
C ALA A 244 -46.17 -22.21 -39.59
N THR A 245 -45.82 -20.94 -39.67
CA THR A 245 -46.59 -19.93 -40.40
C THR A 245 -46.62 -20.23 -41.89
N ALA A 246 -45.49 -20.61 -42.47
CA ALA A 246 -45.43 -21.05 -43.87
C ALA A 246 -46.32 -22.29 -44.14
N ALA A 247 -46.23 -23.29 -43.27
CA ALA A 247 -47.06 -24.49 -43.34
C ALA A 247 -48.56 -24.17 -43.23
N GLU A 248 -48.96 -23.23 -42.37
CA GLU A 248 -50.32 -22.78 -42.21
C GLU A 248 -50.83 -22.07 -43.48
N ILE A 249 -50.03 -21.14 -44.05
CA ILE A 249 -50.36 -20.44 -45.28
C ILE A 249 -50.50 -21.43 -46.43
N TYR A 250 -49.60 -22.38 -46.53
CA TYR A 250 -49.68 -23.47 -47.52
C TYR A 250 -50.95 -24.30 -47.32
N ALA A 251 -51.25 -24.76 -46.11
CA ALA A 251 -52.45 -25.56 -45.82
C ALA A 251 -53.75 -24.82 -46.17
N GLN A 252 -53.83 -23.52 -45.84
CA GLN A 252 -55.00 -22.70 -46.21
C GLN A 252 -55.16 -22.56 -47.72
N THR A 253 -54.06 -22.35 -48.42
CA THR A 253 -54.09 -22.23 -49.91
C THR A 253 -54.41 -23.55 -50.58
N PHE A 254 -53.92 -24.66 -50.06
CA PHE A 254 -54.16 -26.01 -50.59
C PHE A 254 -55.58 -26.49 -50.43
N ASN A 255 -56.25 -26.09 -49.37
CA ASN A 255 -57.66 -26.44 -49.12
C ASN A 255 -58.57 -25.79 -50.16
N GLN A 256 -58.13 -24.75 -50.88
CA GLN A 256 -58.90 -24.13 -51.93
C GLN A 256 -58.90 -24.97 -53.26
N ASN A 257 -57.83 -25.66 -53.57
CA ASN A 257 -57.78 -26.56 -54.77
C ASN A 257 -56.77 -27.71 -54.58
N PRO A 258 -57.20 -28.84 -53.94
CA PRO A 258 -56.27 -29.94 -53.65
C PRO A 258 -55.66 -30.61 -54.86
N LYS A 259 -56.38 -30.65 -55.99
CA LYS A 259 -55.88 -31.25 -57.21
C LYS A 259 -54.76 -30.44 -57.84
N PHE A 260 -54.90 -29.13 -57.90
CA PHE A 260 -53.84 -28.24 -58.40
C PHE A 260 -52.57 -28.33 -57.53
N TYR A 261 -52.75 -28.40 -56.20
CA TYR A 261 -51.60 -28.53 -55.30
C TYR A 261 -50.85 -29.86 -55.51
N ALA A 262 -51.57 -30.95 -55.59
CA ALA A 262 -50.95 -32.27 -55.85
C ALA A 262 -50.09 -32.21 -57.14
N LEU A 263 -50.60 -31.60 -58.21
CA LEU A 263 -49.86 -31.38 -59.44
C LEU A 263 -48.64 -30.46 -59.21
N TYR A 264 -48.80 -29.32 -58.55
CA TYR A 264 -47.72 -28.40 -58.29
C TYR A 264 -46.61 -29.03 -57.46
N ARG A 265 -46.95 -29.76 -56.39
CA ARG A 265 -46.01 -30.46 -55.53
C ARG A 265 -45.24 -31.57 -56.28
N SER A 266 -45.93 -32.34 -57.11
CA SER A 266 -45.28 -33.36 -57.92
C SER A 266 -44.30 -32.74 -58.92
N LEU A 267 -44.67 -31.63 -59.58
CA LEU A 267 -43.76 -30.92 -60.50
C LEU A 267 -42.54 -30.31 -59.76
N ASN A 268 -42.75 -29.78 -58.54
CA ASN A 268 -41.63 -29.25 -57.72
C ASN A 268 -40.73 -30.38 -57.24
N ALA A 269 -41.28 -31.52 -56.82
CA ALA A 269 -40.53 -32.69 -56.46
C ALA A 269 -39.68 -33.18 -57.68
N TYR A 270 -40.27 -33.21 -58.87
CA TYR A 270 -39.56 -33.56 -60.11
C TYR A 270 -38.40 -32.61 -60.36
N LYS A 271 -38.61 -31.28 -60.22
CA LYS A 271 -37.54 -30.28 -60.39
C LYS A 271 -36.40 -30.48 -59.42
N THR A 272 -36.68 -30.84 -58.16
CA THR A 272 -35.67 -31.04 -57.13
C THR A 272 -34.90 -32.34 -57.32
N ILE A 273 -35.63 -33.44 -57.63
CA ILE A 273 -35.03 -34.76 -57.83
C ILE A 273 -34.19 -34.80 -59.11
N PHE A 274 -34.63 -34.14 -60.20
CA PHE A 274 -33.93 -34.17 -61.50
C PHE A 274 -32.90 -33.06 -61.69
N ASN A 275 -32.48 -32.38 -60.59
CA ASN A 275 -31.56 -31.26 -60.72
C ASN A 275 -30.11 -31.66 -60.83
N ASN A 276 -29.72 -32.90 -60.53
CA ASN A 276 -28.37 -33.42 -60.60
C ASN A 276 -28.21 -34.32 -61.85
N LYS A 277 -27.24 -34.02 -62.73
CA LYS A 277 -26.95 -34.78 -63.97
C LYS A 277 -26.29 -36.13 -63.68
N SER A 278 -25.98 -36.49 -62.45
CA SER A 278 -25.29 -37.72 -62.07
C SER A 278 -26.22 -38.81 -61.49
N ASP A 279 -27.52 -38.51 -61.32
CA ASP A 279 -28.42 -39.42 -60.60
C ASP A 279 -28.95 -40.45 -61.63
N ILE A 280 -28.83 -41.76 -61.32
CA ILE A 280 -29.41 -42.86 -62.05
C ILE A 280 -30.82 -43.09 -61.63
N LEU A 281 -31.79 -42.82 -62.51
CA LEU A 281 -33.21 -42.96 -62.18
C LEU A 281 -33.69 -44.37 -62.60
N LEU A 282 -34.05 -45.14 -61.57
CA LEU A 282 -34.72 -46.43 -61.84
C LEU A 282 -36.23 -46.19 -61.73
N ILE A 283 -36.90 -46.18 -62.84
CA ILE A 283 -38.30 -45.81 -62.91
C ILE A 283 -39.15 -47.07 -63.06
N GLN A 284 -40.13 -47.25 -62.15
CA GLN A 284 -41.25 -48.15 -62.33
C GLN A 284 -42.41 -47.37 -62.95
N PRO A 285 -42.89 -47.78 -64.16
CA PRO A 285 -43.89 -47.00 -64.91
C PRO A 285 -45.25 -46.85 -64.15
N ASN A 286 -45.55 -47.74 -63.22
CA ASN A 286 -46.84 -47.76 -62.46
C ASN A 286 -46.76 -47.22 -61.06
N SER A 287 -45.73 -46.43 -60.72
CA SER A 287 -45.65 -45.82 -59.41
C SER A 287 -46.58 -44.58 -59.25
N ASP A 288 -47.10 -44.33 -58.11
CA ASP A 288 -47.94 -43.16 -57.80
C ASP A 288 -47.28 -41.80 -58.10
N PHE A 289 -45.96 -41.80 -58.17
CA PHE A 289 -45.15 -40.62 -58.53
C PHE A 289 -45.41 -40.19 -59.99
N PHE A 290 -45.63 -41.15 -60.90
CA PHE A 290 -45.90 -40.87 -62.29
C PHE A 290 -47.38 -40.87 -62.70
N ASN A 291 -48.28 -40.92 -61.71
CA ASN A 291 -49.72 -40.97 -61.96
C ASN A 291 -50.26 -39.84 -62.82
N TYR A 292 -49.65 -38.66 -62.72
CA TYR A 292 -49.98 -37.51 -63.60
C TYR A 292 -49.41 -37.62 -65.00
N PHE A 293 -48.38 -38.46 -65.24
CA PHE A 293 -47.86 -38.69 -66.53
C PHE A 293 -48.61 -39.82 -67.27
N ASN A 294 -49.17 -40.78 -66.51
CA ASN A 294 -49.84 -41.91 -67.03
C ASN A 294 -51.33 -41.74 -67.24
N HIS A 295 -51.96 -40.76 -66.57
CA HIS A 295 -53.39 -40.52 -66.67
C HIS A 295 -53.69 -39.09 -67.10
N LEU A 296 -53.46 -38.79 -68.36
CA LEU A 296 -53.92 -37.57 -68.98
C LEU A 296 -55.42 -37.62 -69.36
N GLU A 297 -56.08 -38.75 -69.09
CA GLU A 297 -57.52 -38.94 -69.41
C GLU A 297 -58.26 -39.38 -68.14
N SER A 298 -58.93 -38.47 -67.51
CA SER A 298 -60.25 -38.54 -66.88
C SER A 298 -60.34 -37.57 -65.65
N VAL A 299 -60.59 -36.33 -66.01
CA VAL A 299 -61.26 -35.42 -65.05
C VAL A 299 -62.76 -35.63 -65.24
N THR A 300 -63.36 -36.57 -64.56
CA THR A 300 -64.77 -36.61 -64.27
C THR A 300 -65.06 -37.00 -62.86
N ALA A 301 -65.85 -36.16 -62.28
CA ALA A 301 -66.26 -35.90 -60.92
C ALA A 301 -66.75 -37.11 -60.06
N PRO A 302 -67.15 -36.91 -58.82
CA PRO A 302 -66.71 -37.60 -57.62
C PRO A 302 -67.77 -38.66 -57.22
N SER A 303 -67.34 -39.73 -56.55
CA SER A 303 -68.23 -40.56 -55.76
C SER A 303 -67.78 -40.61 -54.31
N LYS A 304 -68.73 -40.23 -53.43
CA LYS A 304 -68.75 -40.45 -52.00
C LYS A 304 -68.72 -41.97 -51.70
N GLU A 305 -67.93 -42.34 -50.75
CA GLU A 305 -68.10 -43.46 -49.81
C GLU A 305 -66.73 -43.77 -49.18
N SER A 306 -66.52 -43.98 -47.99
CA SER A 306 -67.19 -44.18 -46.77
C SER A 306 -66.20 -44.09 -45.62
N ALA A 307 -66.66 -43.51 -44.55
CA ALA A 307 -66.01 -43.53 -43.27
C ALA A 307 -65.90 -44.97 -42.70
N THR A 308 -64.93 -45.20 -41.90
CA THR A 308 -65.02 -46.00 -40.68
C THR A 308 -63.80 -46.94 -40.46
N LYS A 309 -63.36 -46.87 -39.19
CA LYS A 309 -62.48 -47.79 -38.42
C LYS A 309 -60.99 -47.64 -38.65
N THR A 310 -60.12 -47.51 -37.65
CA THR A 310 -60.24 -47.98 -36.27
C THR A 310 -59.11 -47.37 -35.48
N ILE A 311 -59.40 -46.77 -34.32
CA ILE A 311 -58.49 -46.47 -33.25
C ILE A 311 -57.89 -47.75 -32.72
N LYS A 312 -56.61 -47.85 -32.62
CA LYS A 312 -55.99 -48.79 -31.69
C LYS A 312 -54.78 -48.10 -30.97
N LYS A 313 -55.05 -47.89 -29.72
CA LYS A 313 -54.27 -47.56 -28.57
C LYS A 313 -53.08 -48.49 -28.45
N GLN A 314 -51.88 -47.96 -28.27
CA GLN A 314 -50.85 -48.62 -27.46
C GLN A 314 -49.97 -47.65 -26.72
N SER A 315 -50.19 -47.75 -25.46
CA SER A 315 -49.45 -47.15 -24.35
C SER A 315 -48.15 -47.89 -24.10
N LEU A 316 -47.34 -47.25 -23.27
CA LEU A 316 -46.19 -47.73 -22.53
C LEU A 316 -44.79 -47.54 -23.18
N ILE A 317 -44.02 -46.71 -22.53
CA ILE A 317 -42.86 -47.19 -21.75
C ILE A 317 -42.31 -46.02 -20.92
N PRO A 318 -41.78 -46.29 -19.69
CA PRO A 318 -41.56 -45.34 -18.61
C PRO A 318 -40.18 -44.72 -18.56
N PRO A 319 -39.89 -43.85 -17.57
CA PRO A 319 -38.63 -43.10 -17.48
C PRO A 319 -37.52 -43.96 -16.86
N SER A 320 -36.28 -43.73 -17.25
CA SER A 320 -35.13 -44.23 -16.52
C SER A 320 -34.23 -43.08 -16.10
N ASP A 321 -34.04 -43.02 -14.78
CA ASP A 321 -33.03 -42.37 -14.03
C ASP A 321 -31.61 -42.61 -14.58
N LYS A 322 -30.84 -41.53 -14.68
CA LYS A 322 -29.61 -41.34 -13.91
C LYS A 322 -29.06 -39.96 -14.16
#